data_d57c17a7f07877dd4d4b9b9b132b3240
#
_entry.id   d57c17a7f07877dd4d4b9b9b132b3240
#
_cell.length_a   1.000
_cell.length_b   1.000
_cell.length_c   1.000
_cell.angle_alpha   90.00
_cell.angle_beta   90.00
_cell.angle_gamma   90.00
#
_symmetry.space_group_name_H-M   'P 1'
#
loop_
_entity.id
_entity.type
_entity.pdbx_description
1 polymer ?
#
loop_
_entity_poly.entity_id
_entity_poly.type
_entity_poly.pdbx_seq_one_letter_code
_entity_poly.pdbx_strand_id
1 'polypeptide(L)'
;CRVTFGEDIQEETFGIRVVSCTPEEGFCINGKRVLLKGGCIHHDNGLLGACAYEFAERRKIRILLDAGYNAIRSAHNPCSKALLRACDEMGMLVMDEYIDGWYIHKTKYDYADEILENYRKDLKDMVDKDYNHPSVIMYSTGNEVSETAQKKGISLTKSLTDRLHELDSTRPVSCGINIFFNFLSSMGFGVYSDKKADEAAENAKKKKAVGSEFYNTVAGIFGAGFMKTGATLYPCDVKTRDAYANMDVAGYNYGIKRYRHDLKKYPKRMILGSETFCADAYQFM
;
A
#
# COMPACT_ATOMS: atom_id res chain seq x y z
N CYS A 1 -8.66 -20.07 -20.58
CA CYS A 1 -9.70 -21.10 -20.47
C CYS A 1 -10.90 -20.73 -21.34
N ARG A 2 -11.43 -21.72 -22.07
CA ARG A 2 -12.67 -21.57 -22.83
C ARG A 2 -13.62 -22.69 -22.41
N VAL A 3 -14.81 -22.34 -21.97
CA VAL A 3 -15.87 -23.27 -21.59
C VAL A 3 -17.02 -23.11 -22.55
N THR A 4 -17.53 -24.23 -23.06
CA THR A 4 -18.66 -24.28 -24.02
C THR A 4 -19.76 -25.12 -23.42
N PHE A 5 -21.00 -24.61 -23.46
CA PHE A 5 -22.20 -25.36 -23.08
C PHE A 5 -23.31 -25.07 -24.10
N GLY A 6 -23.54 -26.02 -24.99
CA GLY A 6 -24.40 -25.77 -26.16
C GLY A 6 -23.84 -24.70 -27.07
N GLU A 7 -24.59 -23.60 -27.25
CA GLU A 7 -24.17 -22.42 -28.01
C GLU A 7 -23.49 -21.36 -27.14
N ASP A 8 -23.57 -21.48 -25.82
CA ASP A 8 -22.93 -20.56 -24.90
C ASP A 8 -21.42 -20.80 -24.80
N ILE A 9 -20.66 -19.74 -24.93
CA ILE A 9 -19.19 -19.76 -24.84
C ILE A 9 -18.77 -18.70 -23.84
N GLN A 10 -17.97 -19.13 -22.84
CA GLN A 10 -17.30 -18.25 -21.91
C GLN A 10 -15.78 -18.41 -22.02
N GLU A 11 -15.08 -17.29 -22.10
CA GLU A 11 -13.62 -17.27 -22.14
C GLU A 11 -13.07 -16.45 -21.00
N GLU A 12 -12.07 -17.00 -20.29
CA GLU A 12 -11.40 -16.33 -19.21
C GLU A 12 -9.88 -16.48 -19.35
N THR A 13 -9.17 -15.37 -19.13
CA THR A 13 -7.70 -15.34 -19.16
C THR A 13 -7.20 -15.29 -17.72
N PHE A 14 -6.27 -16.14 -17.35
CA PHE A 14 -5.64 -16.16 -16.04
C PHE A 14 -4.19 -16.62 -16.16
N GLY A 15 -3.38 -16.32 -15.15
CA GLY A 15 -1.99 -16.77 -15.08
C GLY A 15 -1.78 -17.85 -14.01
N ILE A 16 -0.88 -18.78 -14.28
CA ILE A 16 -0.47 -19.80 -13.31
C ILE A 16 0.90 -19.42 -12.77
N ARG A 17 0.99 -19.16 -11.49
CA ARG A 17 2.22 -18.85 -10.77
C ARG A 17 2.14 -19.25 -9.31
N VAL A 18 3.29 -19.41 -8.68
CA VAL A 18 3.43 -19.57 -7.24
C VAL A 18 4.15 -18.35 -6.69
N VAL A 19 3.53 -17.68 -5.73
CA VAL A 19 4.14 -16.61 -4.96
C VAL A 19 4.50 -17.18 -3.59
N SER A 20 5.72 -16.90 -3.12
CA SER A 20 6.14 -17.19 -1.76
C SER A 20 6.88 -15.99 -1.16
N CYS A 21 6.76 -15.83 0.15
CA CYS A 21 7.38 -14.72 0.86
C CYS A 21 7.83 -15.23 2.23
N THR A 22 9.12 -15.53 2.36
CA THR A 22 9.70 -16.07 3.59
C THR A 22 10.95 -15.27 4.01
N PRO A 23 11.26 -15.20 5.29
CA PRO A 23 12.48 -14.51 5.76
C PRO A 23 13.77 -15.08 5.17
N GLU A 24 13.80 -16.37 4.91
CA GLU A 24 14.97 -17.11 4.42
C GLU A 24 15.22 -16.86 2.92
N GLU A 25 14.16 -16.91 2.13
CA GLU A 25 14.25 -16.80 0.67
C GLU A 25 13.93 -15.39 0.14
N GLY A 26 13.19 -14.60 0.93
CA GLY A 26 12.64 -13.33 0.50
C GLY A 26 11.35 -13.51 -0.31
N PHE A 27 11.03 -12.52 -1.14
CA PHE A 27 9.90 -12.61 -2.06
C PHE A 27 10.31 -13.39 -3.31
N CYS A 28 9.55 -14.44 -3.64
CA CYS A 28 9.83 -15.32 -4.77
C CYS A 28 8.59 -15.49 -5.66
N ILE A 29 8.82 -15.63 -6.96
CA ILE A 29 7.84 -16.04 -7.96
C ILE A 29 8.38 -17.29 -8.65
N ASN A 30 7.59 -18.37 -8.63
CA ASN A 30 7.98 -19.68 -9.19
C ASN A 30 9.34 -20.17 -8.68
N GLY A 31 9.59 -20.02 -7.38
CA GLY A 31 10.83 -20.41 -6.70
C GLY A 31 12.05 -19.53 -7.02
N LYS A 32 11.89 -18.44 -7.76
CA LYS A 32 12.96 -17.50 -8.04
C LYS A 32 12.78 -16.21 -7.23
N ARG A 33 13.81 -15.81 -6.51
CA ARG A 33 13.82 -14.57 -5.78
C ARG A 33 13.67 -13.37 -6.71
N VAL A 34 12.75 -12.48 -6.37
CA VAL A 34 12.48 -11.24 -7.11
C VAL A 34 12.69 -10.04 -6.19
N LEU A 35 13.58 -9.15 -6.59
CA LEU A 35 13.71 -7.85 -5.96
C LEU A 35 12.70 -6.90 -6.58
N LEU A 36 11.76 -6.40 -5.77
CA LEU A 36 10.76 -5.45 -6.23
C LEU A 36 11.40 -4.06 -6.35
N LYS A 37 11.50 -3.58 -7.57
CA LYS A 37 11.96 -2.22 -7.92
C LYS A 37 10.75 -1.44 -8.40
N GLY A 38 10.13 -0.71 -7.52
CA GLY A 38 8.83 -0.13 -7.80
C GLY A 38 8.65 1.30 -7.29
N GLY A 39 7.47 1.79 -7.51
CA GLY A 39 7.00 3.07 -7.00
C GLY A 39 5.49 3.06 -6.78
N CYS A 40 5.04 3.98 -5.93
CA CYS A 40 3.62 4.27 -5.80
C CYS A 40 3.15 5.01 -7.05
N ILE A 41 2.05 4.57 -7.63
CA ILE A 41 1.39 5.27 -8.73
C ILE A 41 -0.03 5.64 -8.32
N HIS A 42 -0.39 6.87 -8.57
CA HIS A 42 -1.75 7.34 -8.37
C HIS A 42 -2.61 7.14 -9.63
N HIS A 43 -3.94 7.16 -9.46
CA HIS A 43 -4.89 7.10 -10.56
C HIS A 43 -4.90 8.44 -11.31
N ASP A 44 -3.83 8.70 -12.03
CA ASP A 44 -3.60 9.93 -12.78
C ASP A 44 -2.99 9.62 -14.15
N ASN A 45 -3.64 10.10 -15.19
CA ASN A 45 -3.22 10.01 -16.58
C ASN A 45 -3.04 11.41 -17.19
N GLY A 46 -2.57 12.37 -16.41
CA GLY A 46 -2.32 13.74 -16.83
C GLY A 46 -3.60 14.45 -17.28
N LEU A 47 -3.68 14.89 -18.52
CA LEU A 47 -4.85 15.58 -19.07
C LEU A 47 -6.14 14.74 -19.05
N LEU A 48 -6.01 13.42 -18.94
CA LEU A 48 -7.16 12.50 -18.84
C LEU A 48 -7.68 12.34 -17.40
N GLY A 49 -7.00 12.94 -16.42
CA GLY A 49 -7.33 12.78 -15.01
C GLY A 49 -7.28 11.32 -14.56
N ALA A 50 -8.26 10.87 -13.81
CA ALA A 50 -8.35 9.49 -13.31
C ALA A 50 -8.99 8.50 -14.30
N CYS A 51 -9.24 8.89 -15.55
CA CYS A 51 -9.82 8.00 -16.56
C CYS A 51 -8.86 6.87 -16.91
N ALA A 52 -9.29 5.63 -16.68
CA ALA A 52 -8.50 4.41 -16.90
C ALA A 52 -8.74 3.83 -18.31
N TYR A 53 -8.35 4.58 -19.34
CA TYR A 53 -8.38 4.08 -20.72
C TYR A 53 -7.24 3.10 -20.96
N GLU A 54 -7.49 1.99 -21.63
CA GLU A 54 -6.49 0.95 -21.89
C GLU A 54 -5.19 1.47 -22.51
N PHE A 55 -5.29 2.34 -23.50
CA PHE A 55 -4.11 2.93 -24.15
C PHE A 55 -3.28 3.80 -23.20
N ALA A 56 -3.93 4.51 -22.27
CA ALA A 56 -3.27 5.36 -21.29
C ALA A 56 -2.56 4.52 -20.24
N GLU A 57 -3.22 3.48 -19.74
CA GLU A 57 -2.61 2.54 -18.77
C GLU A 57 -1.43 1.78 -19.40
N ARG A 58 -1.58 1.26 -20.62
CA ARG A 58 -0.47 0.62 -21.36
C ARG A 58 0.71 1.56 -21.57
N ARG A 59 0.44 2.83 -21.90
CA ARG A 59 1.49 3.85 -22.04
C ARG A 59 2.21 4.07 -20.72
N LYS A 60 1.48 4.20 -19.59
CA LYS A 60 2.03 4.38 -18.25
C LYS A 60 2.95 3.21 -17.88
N ILE A 61 2.48 1.98 -18.01
CA ILE A 61 3.26 0.77 -17.69
C ILE A 61 4.51 0.66 -18.57
N ARG A 62 4.42 0.93 -19.87
CA ARG A 62 5.59 0.93 -20.75
C ARG A 62 6.65 1.91 -20.28
N ILE A 63 6.29 3.15 -19.96
CA ILE A 63 7.24 4.17 -19.48
C ILE A 63 7.92 3.71 -18.20
N LEU A 64 7.19 3.08 -17.27
CA LEU A 64 7.76 2.57 -16.01
C LEU A 64 8.73 1.42 -16.28
N LEU A 65 8.38 0.47 -17.15
CA LEU A 65 9.26 -0.63 -17.55
C LEU A 65 10.54 -0.11 -18.23
N ASP A 66 10.41 0.85 -19.13
CA ASP A 66 11.55 1.49 -19.82
C ASP A 66 12.46 2.22 -18.83
N ALA A 67 11.92 2.72 -17.72
CA ALA A 67 12.67 3.31 -16.62
C ALA A 67 13.28 2.28 -15.64
N GLY A 68 13.09 0.97 -15.88
CA GLY A 68 13.66 -0.12 -15.07
C GLY A 68 12.82 -0.56 -13.88
N TYR A 69 11.57 -0.10 -13.75
CA TYR A 69 10.63 -0.61 -12.75
C TYR A 69 10.16 -2.01 -13.13
N ASN A 70 9.93 -2.86 -12.14
CA ASN A 70 9.29 -4.16 -12.32
C ASN A 70 8.04 -4.34 -11.43
N ALA A 71 7.76 -3.35 -10.58
CA ALA A 71 6.62 -3.39 -9.66
C ALA A 71 6.00 -2.01 -9.48
N ILE A 72 4.72 -1.98 -9.16
CA ILE A 72 3.96 -0.78 -8.79
C ILE A 72 3.14 -1.06 -7.53
N ARG A 73 2.92 -0.02 -6.73
CA ARG A 73 1.89 0.02 -5.69
C ARG A 73 0.77 0.93 -6.15
N SER A 74 -0.46 0.41 -6.16
CA SER A 74 -1.64 1.21 -6.48
C SER A 74 -1.96 2.15 -5.32
N ALA A 75 -1.60 3.39 -5.43
CA ALA A 75 -1.78 4.37 -4.37
C ALA A 75 -3.04 5.22 -4.60
N HIS A 76 -3.96 5.28 -3.68
CA HIS A 76 -4.09 4.45 -2.46
C HIS A 76 -5.49 3.84 -2.48
N ASN A 77 -5.80 3.08 -3.52
CA ASN A 77 -7.06 2.39 -3.73
C ASN A 77 -6.94 1.37 -4.87
N PRO A 78 -7.93 0.47 -5.06
CA PRO A 78 -7.82 -0.63 -6.01
C PRO A 78 -7.61 -0.18 -7.45
N CYS A 79 -6.73 -0.89 -8.14
CA CYS A 79 -6.43 -0.70 -9.56
C CYS A 79 -7.66 -0.86 -10.46
N SER A 80 -7.65 -0.16 -11.59
CA SER A 80 -8.59 -0.44 -12.67
C SER A 80 -8.28 -1.77 -13.37
N LYS A 81 -9.31 -2.43 -13.92
CA LYS A 81 -9.10 -3.62 -14.76
C LYS A 81 -8.23 -3.33 -15.98
N ALA A 82 -8.27 -2.11 -16.52
CA ALA A 82 -7.43 -1.71 -17.65
C ALA A 82 -5.94 -1.68 -17.25
N LEU A 83 -5.62 -1.16 -16.06
CA LEU A 83 -4.26 -1.18 -15.53
C LEU A 83 -3.78 -2.62 -15.30
N LEU A 84 -4.60 -3.47 -14.68
CA LEU A 84 -4.24 -4.86 -14.42
C LEU A 84 -3.98 -5.64 -15.71
N ARG A 85 -4.83 -5.49 -16.75
CA ARG A 85 -4.58 -6.11 -18.05
C ARG A 85 -3.26 -5.65 -18.65
N ALA A 86 -2.96 -4.34 -18.60
CA ALA A 86 -1.68 -3.83 -19.07
C ALA A 86 -0.50 -4.42 -18.28
N CYS A 87 -0.62 -4.58 -16.96
CA CYS A 87 0.39 -5.19 -16.12
C CYS A 87 0.59 -6.69 -16.44
N ASP A 88 -0.49 -7.44 -16.62
CA ASP A 88 -0.43 -8.87 -17.01
C ASP A 88 0.30 -9.07 -18.32
N GLU A 89 -0.07 -8.29 -19.34
CA GLU A 89 0.48 -8.42 -20.69
C GLU A 89 1.94 -7.97 -20.79
N MET A 90 2.33 -6.97 -19.99
CA MET A 90 3.66 -6.36 -20.09
C MET A 90 4.62 -6.81 -18.99
N GLY A 91 4.16 -7.61 -18.02
CA GLY A 91 4.99 -8.19 -16.96
C GLY A 91 5.32 -7.25 -15.80
N MET A 92 4.49 -6.24 -15.55
CA MET A 92 4.60 -5.36 -14.37
C MET A 92 3.92 -6.02 -13.17
N LEU A 93 4.62 -6.16 -12.06
CA LEU A 93 4.07 -6.69 -10.81
C LEU A 93 3.26 -5.62 -10.06
N VAL A 94 2.20 -6.03 -9.37
CA VAL A 94 1.28 -5.10 -8.70
C VAL A 94 1.09 -5.47 -7.24
N MET A 95 1.29 -4.51 -6.35
CA MET A 95 0.70 -4.51 -5.02
C MET A 95 -0.58 -3.69 -5.11
N ASP A 96 -1.74 -4.37 -5.09
CA ASP A 96 -3.02 -3.67 -5.10
C ASP A 96 -3.41 -3.25 -3.69
N GLU A 97 -3.84 -1.99 -3.53
CA GLU A 97 -4.11 -1.40 -2.24
C GLU A 97 -5.61 -1.15 -2.06
N TYR A 98 -6.13 -1.54 -0.90
CA TYR A 98 -7.56 -1.45 -0.61
C TYR A 98 -8.01 -0.01 -0.44
N ILE A 99 -7.35 0.75 0.46
CA ILE A 99 -7.82 2.09 0.81
C ILE A 99 -6.71 2.95 1.41
N ASP A 100 -6.84 4.27 1.26
CA ASP A 100 -5.87 5.22 1.82
C ASP A 100 -5.92 5.32 3.36
N GLY A 101 -7.10 5.38 3.95
CA GLY A 101 -7.29 5.57 5.39
C GLY A 101 -8.34 4.62 5.96
N TRP A 102 -8.33 4.44 7.31
CA TRP A 102 -9.33 3.61 7.98
C TRP A 102 -10.41 4.49 8.63
N TYR A 103 -10.66 4.34 9.95
CA TYR A 103 -11.75 5.00 10.66
C TYR A 103 -11.37 6.36 11.28
N ILE A 104 -10.18 6.89 11.03
CA ILE A 104 -9.80 8.27 11.35
C ILE A 104 -9.74 9.05 10.05
N HIS A 105 -10.50 10.12 9.96
CA HIS A 105 -10.55 10.96 8.77
C HIS A 105 -9.18 11.58 8.44
N LYS A 106 -8.73 11.39 7.21
CA LYS A 106 -7.64 12.15 6.59
C LYS A 106 -8.16 13.42 5.94
N THR A 107 -9.36 13.32 5.35
CA THR A 107 -10.10 14.44 4.76
C THR A 107 -11.55 14.36 5.21
N LYS A 108 -12.27 15.50 5.18
CA LYS A 108 -13.65 15.59 5.70
C LYS A 108 -14.66 14.63 5.08
N TYR A 109 -14.45 14.25 3.83
CA TYR A 109 -15.40 13.45 3.04
C TYR A 109 -14.75 12.19 2.48
N ASP A 110 -13.82 11.60 3.22
CA ASP A 110 -13.25 10.31 2.88
C ASP A 110 -14.14 9.14 3.36
N TYR A 111 -13.67 7.93 3.16
CA TYR A 111 -14.42 6.70 3.43
C TYR A 111 -14.38 6.25 4.90
N ALA A 112 -13.89 7.07 5.83
CA ALA A 112 -13.62 6.65 7.21
C ALA A 112 -14.87 6.20 7.98
N ASP A 113 -16.02 6.80 7.72
CA ASP A 113 -17.28 6.41 8.36
C ASP A 113 -17.79 5.05 7.90
N GLU A 114 -17.47 4.63 6.67
CA GLU A 114 -18.04 3.47 6.00
C GLU A 114 -17.19 2.20 6.16
N ILE A 115 -15.90 2.32 6.40
CA ILE A 115 -14.96 1.20 6.31
C ILE A 115 -15.28 0.06 7.27
N LEU A 116 -15.69 0.36 8.51
CA LEU A 116 -15.93 -0.67 9.52
C LEU A 116 -17.12 -1.57 9.19
N GLU A 117 -18.08 -1.06 8.44
CA GLU A 117 -19.27 -1.82 8.01
C GLU A 117 -18.98 -2.57 6.70
N ASN A 118 -18.24 -1.94 5.78
CA ASN A 118 -18.15 -2.39 4.40
C ASN A 118 -16.89 -3.19 4.06
N TYR A 119 -15.79 -3.12 4.85
CA TYR A 119 -14.51 -3.70 4.46
C TYR A 119 -14.58 -5.17 4.03
N ARG A 120 -15.48 -5.98 4.62
CA ARG A 120 -15.59 -7.40 4.27
C ARG A 120 -16.09 -7.61 2.85
N LYS A 121 -17.02 -6.77 2.41
CA LYS A 121 -17.54 -6.77 1.06
C LYS A 121 -16.53 -6.17 0.08
N ASP A 122 -15.95 -5.03 0.44
CA ASP A 122 -15.02 -4.32 -0.41
C ASP A 122 -13.77 -5.15 -0.73
N LEU A 123 -13.21 -5.83 0.29
CA LEU A 123 -12.10 -6.75 0.10
C LEU A 123 -12.47 -7.92 -0.81
N LYS A 124 -13.71 -8.42 -0.69
CA LYS A 124 -14.19 -9.46 -1.60
C LYS A 124 -14.27 -8.94 -3.03
N ASP A 125 -14.83 -7.77 -3.24
CA ASP A 125 -14.98 -7.16 -4.56
C ASP A 125 -13.58 -6.88 -5.19
N MET A 126 -12.61 -6.45 -4.38
CA MET A 126 -11.21 -6.27 -4.79
C MET A 126 -10.58 -7.60 -5.21
N VAL A 127 -10.68 -8.63 -4.37
CA VAL A 127 -10.11 -9.96 -4.67
C VAL A 127 -10.80 -10.59 -5.87
N ASP A 128 -12.12 -10.52 -6.00
CA ASP A 128 -12.85 -11.03 -7.15
C ASP A 128 -12.37 -10.38 -8.46
N LYS A 129 -12.06 -9.09 -8.41
CA LYS A 129 -11.48 -8.35 -9.55
C LYS A 129 -10.06 -8.86 -9.88
N ASP A 130 -9.25 -9.14 -8.84
CA ASP A 130 -7.81 -9.38 -8.96
C ASP A 130 -7.45 -10.84 -9.17
N TYR A 131 -8.34 -11.75 -8.82
CA TYR A 131 -8.05 -13.18 -8.66
C TYR A 131 -7.35 -13.80 -9.88
N ASN A 132 -7.86 -13.51 -11.07
CA ASN A 132 -7.32 -14.02 -12.33
C ASN A 132 -6.13 -13.21 -12.88
N HIS A 133 -5.74 -12.11 -12.24
CA HIS A 133 -4.61 -11.28 -12.66
C HIS A 133 -3.29 -11.77 -12.06
N PRO A 134 -2.40 -12.43 -12.82
CA PRO A 134 -1.13 -12.93 -12.31
C PRO A 134 -0.16 -11.82 -11.92
N SER A 135 -0.33 -10.62 -12.44
CA SER A 135 0.46 -9.44 -12.07
C SER A 135 0.25 -9.02 -10.61
N VAL A 136 -0.95 -9.22 -10.05
CA VAL A 136 -1.21 -8.92 -8.63
C VAL A 136 -0.50 -9.95 -7.77
N ILE A 137 0.51 -9.51 -7.03
CA ILE A 137 1.40 -10.35 -6.24
C ILE A 137 1.28 -10.15 -4.73
N MET A 138 0.60 -9.10 -4.31
CA MET A 138 0.46 -8.70 -2.91
C MET A 138 -0.76 -7.80 -2.75
N TYR A 139 -1.41 -7.88 -1.60
CA TYR A 139 -2.43 -6.92 -1.18
C TYR A 139 -1.90 -5.97 -0.12
N SER A 140 -2.34 -4.71 -0.17
CA SER A 140 -2.11 -3.73 0.90
C SER A 140 -3.43 -3.28 1.50
N THR A 141 -3.51 -3.27 2.83
CA THR A 141 -4.76 -2.97 3.54
C THR A 141 -4.95 -1.49 3.86
N GLY A 142 -3.93 -0.67 3.63
CA GLY A 142 -4.03 0.76 3.89
C GLY A 142 -2.72 1.51 3.79
N ASN A 143 -2.83 2.83 3.78
CA ASN A 143 -1.72 3.76 3.69
C ASN A 143 -1.68 4.69 4.89
N GLU A 144 -0.52 4.83 5.54
CA GLU A 144 -0.26 5.76 6.65
C GLU A 144 -1.37 5.80 7.72
N VAL A 145 -1.92 4.62 8.02
CA VAL A 145 -3.04 4.45 8.96
C VAL A 145 -2.55 4.57 10.39
N SER A 146 -2.77 5.74 11.00
CA SER A 146 -2.32 6.05 12.36
C SER A 146 -3.04 5.23 13.43
N GLU A 147 -4.16 4.63 13.09
CA GLU A 147 -4.95 3.71 13.91
C GLU A 147 -4.15 2.48 14.34
N THR A 148 -3.14 2.09 13.57
CA THR A 148 -2.26 0.96 13.90
C THR A 148 -1.44 1.15 15.16
N ALA A 149 -1.39 2.38 15.73
CA ALA A 149 -0.85 2.66 17.07
C ALA A 149 -1.84 2.36 18.22
N GLN A 150 -3.09 2.04 17.90
CA GLN A 150 -4.19 1.85 18.86
C GLN A 150 -4.64 0.39 18.86
N LYS A 151 -5.15 -0.10 20.02
CA LYS A 151 -5.64 -1.48 20.14
C LYS A 151 -6.70 -1.85 19.09
N LYS A 152 -7.67 -0.94 18.84
CA LYS A 152 -8.72 -1.14 17.84
C LYS A 152 -8.13 -1.28 16.44
N GLY A 153 -7.17 -0.43 16.07
CA GLY A 153 -6.51 -0.49 14.77
C GLY A 153 -5.61 -1.72 14.61
N ILE A 154 -4.90 -2.14 15.66
CA ILE A 154 -4.14 -3.40 15.66
C ILE A 154 -5.08 -4.59 15.42
N SER A 155 -6.25 -4.61 16.08
CA SER A 155 -7.26 -5.63 15.84
C SER A 155 -7.81 -5.58 14.42
N LEU A 156 -8.05 -4.38 13.88
CA LEU A 156 -8.51 -4.21 12.50
C LEU A 156 -7.45 -4.69 11.50
N THR A 157 -6.15 -4.41 11.74
CA THR A 157 -5.06 -4.96 10.90
C THR A 157 -5.18 -6.46 10.76
N LYS A 158 -5.38 -7.16 11.89
CA LYS A 158 -5.58 -8.62 11.88
C LYS A 158 -6.84 -9.02 11.11
N SER A 159 -7.96 -8.35 11.34
CA SER A 159 -9.23 -8.67 10.68
C SER A 159 -9.18 -8.49 9.16
N LEU A 160 -8.48 -7.45 8.67
CA LEU A 160 -8.29 -7.22 7.25
C LEU A 160 -7.38 -8.28 6.63
N THR A 161 -6.27 -8.62 7.30
CA THR A 161 -5.35 -9.67 6.85
C THR A 161 -6.02 -11.04 6.81
N ASP A 162 -6.69 -11.44 7.90
CA ASP A 162 -7.43 -12.70 7.96
C ASP A 162 -8.49 -12.77 6.85
N ARG A 163 -9.19 -11.66 6.60
CA ARG A 163 -10.22 -11.62 5.55
C ARG A 163 -9.64 -11.79 4.15
N LEU A 164 -8.51 -11.19 3.87
CA LEU A 164 -7.83 -11.38 2.59
C LEU A 164 -7.35 -12.82 2.43
N HIS A 165 -6.78 -13.44 3.47
CA HIS A 165 -6.37 -14.86 3.44
C HIS A 165 -7.55 -15.82 3.28
N GLU A 166 -8.74 -15.51 3.85
CA GLU A 166 -9.97 -16.26 3.61
C GLU A 166 -10.40 -16.25 2.13
N LEU A 167 -10.18 -15.12 1.45
CA LEU A 167 -10.57 -14.92 0.06
C LEU A 167 -9.50 -15.42 -0.92
N ASP A 168 -8.24 -15.19 -0.59
CA ASP A 168 -7.08 -15.55 -1.41
C ASP A 168 -5.85 -15.82 -0.54
N SER A 169 -5.55 -17.07 -0.30
CA SER A 169 -4.37 -17.51 0.47
C SER A 169 -3.06 -17.52 -0.34
N THR A 170 -3.10 -17.13 -1.61
CA THR A 170 -1.93 -17.23 -2.52
C THR A 170 -1.09 -15.95 -2.56
N ARG A 171 -1.60 -14.85 -2.01
CA ARG A 171 -0.95 -13.55 -2.02
C ARG A 171 -0.68 -13.05 -0.60
N PRO A 172 0.55 -12.62 -0.29
CA PRO A 172 0.85 -12.02 1.00
C PRO A 172 0.15 -10.67 1.17
N VAL A 173 -0.08 -10.31 2.43
CA VAL A 173 -0.77 -9.09 2.84
C VAL A 173 0.19 -8.13 3.55
N SER A 174 0.10 -6.86 3.21
CA SER A 174 0.88 -5.75 3.77
C SER A 174 -0.03 -4.60 4.21
N CYS A 175 0.58 -3.61 4.85
CA CYS A 175 -0.02 -2.30 5.10
C CYS A 175 1.10 -1.25 5.16
N GLY A 176 0.93 -0.13 4.48
CA GLY A 176 1.89 0.97 4.53
C GLY A 176 1.77 1.77 5.82
N ILE A 177 2.74 1.65 6.73
CA ILE A 177 2.73 2.37 8.00
C ILE A 177 3.83 3.42 8.05
N ASN A 178 3.46 4.69 8.21
CA ASN A 178 4.41 5.74 8.54
C ASN A 178 4.77 5.63 10.03
N ILE A 179 5.95 5.08 10.28
CA ILE A 179 6.41 4.70 11.61
C ILE A 179 6.49 5.90 12.55
N PHE A 180 6.97 7.04 12.07
CA PHE A 180 7.12 8.24 12.87
C PHE A 180 5.77 8.92 13.15
N PHE A 181 4.90 9.01 12.14
CA PHE A 181 3.56 9.58 12.31
C PHE A 181 2.70 8.75 13.25
N ASN A 182 2.84 7.43 13.21
CA ASN A 182 2.16 6.52 14.12
C ASN A 182 2.51 6.81 15.59
N PHE A 183 3.78 7.02 15.86
CA PHE A 183 4.23 7.42 17.19
C PHE A 183 3.67 8.80 17.60
N LEU A 184 3.76 9.81 16.74
CA LEU A 184 3.22 11.15 17.00
C LEU A 184 1.70 11.10 17.27
N SER A 185 0.97 10.32 16.48
CA SER A 185 -0.47 10.12 16.68
C SER A 185 -0.78 9.53 18.05
N SER A 186 0.02 8.56 18.51
CA SER A 186 -0.15 7.94 19.82
C SER A 186 0.09 8.89 21.00
N MET A 187 0.76 10.02 20.76
CA MET A 187 1.00 11.09 21.73
C MET A 187 0.02 12.26 21.63
N GLY A 188 -1.00 12.17 20.78
CA GLY A 188 -1.95 13.24 20.52
C GLY A 188 -1.50 14.28 19.50
N PHE A 189 -0.30 14.11 18.90
CA PHE A 189 0.22 14.96 17.81
C PHE A 189 -0.04 14.36 16.43
N GLY A 190 -1.14 13.62 16.28
CA GLY A 190 -1.48 12.93 15.02
C GLY A 190 -1.52 13.88 13.85
N VAL A 191 -1.01 13.41 12.70
CA VAL A 191 -1.11 14.10 11.42
C VAL A 191 -2.57 14.19 10.99
N TYR A 192 -3.31 13.13 11.23
CA TYR A 192 -4.72 12.97 10.88
C TYR A 192 -5.59 12.89 12.13
N SER A 193 -6.76 13.51 12.11
CA SER A 193 -7.86 13.38 13.06
C SER A 193 -9.10 14.04 12.49
N ASP A 194 -10.29 13.64 12.96
CA ASP A 194 -11.56 14.19 12.50
C ASP A 194 -11.59 15.72 12.60
N LYS A 195 -11.12 16.26 13.74
CA LYS A 195 -10.99 17.70 13.94
C LYS A 195 -10.10 18.38 12.90
N LYS A 196 -8.95 17.77 12.57
CA LYS A 196 -8.03 18.30 11.56
C LYS A 196 -8.60 18.19 10.14
N ALA A 197 -9.38 17.15 9.86
CA ALA A 197 -10.07 17.00 8.58
C ALA A 197 -11.11 18.12 8.38
N ASP A 198 -11.88 18.46 9.42
CA ASP A 198 -12.79 19.58 9.40
C ASP A 198 -12.08 20.92 9.23
N GLU A 199 -11.04 21.18 10.02
CA GLU A 199 -10.20 22.39 9.92
C GLU A 199 -9.56 22.50 8.52
N ALA A 200 -9.15 21.39 7.92
CA ALA A 200 -8.60 21.33 6.58
C ALA A 200 -9.62 21.76 5.53
N ALA A 201 -10.85 21.26 5.61
CA ALA A 201 -11.92 21.63 4.70
C ALA A 201 -12.29 23.12 4.78
N GLU A 202 -12.22 23.71 5.97
CA GLU A 202 -12.43 25.17 6.16
C GLU A 202 -11.23 25.98 5.63
N ASN A 203 -10.00 25.51 5.88
CA ASN A 203 -8.78 26.19 5.46
C ASN A 203 -8.48 26.05 3.97
N ALA A 204 -8.96 25.02 3.30
CA ALA A 204 -8.89 24.88 1.84
C ALA A 204 -9.53 26.09 1.13
N LYS A 205 -10.60 26.64 1.71
CA LYS A 205 -11.21 27.91 1.27
C LYS A 205 -10.26 29.10 1.42
N LYS A 206 -9.25 29.01 2.31
CA LYS A 206 -8.29 30.09 2.64
C LYS A 206 -6.90 29.86 2.04
N LYS A 207 -6.71 28.83 1.19
CA LYS A 207 -5.42 28.44 0.56
C LYS A 207 -4.27 28.24 1.56
N LYS A 208 -4.53 27.68 2.73
CA LYS A 208 -3.49 27.33 3.72
C LYS A 208 -3.15 25.84 3.63
N ALA A 209 -1.85 25.51 3.71
CA ALA A 209 -1.37 24.13 3.75
C ALA A 209 -1.91 23.39 4.99
N VAL A 210 -2.43 22.17 4.81
CA VAL A 210 -3.08 21.37 5.85
C VAL A 210 -2.69 19.88 5.74
N GLY A 211 -2.81 19.14 6.83
CA GLY A 211 -2.56 17.70 6.84
C GLY A 211 -1.13 17.33 6.40
N SER A 212 -1.00 16.40 5.46
CA SER A 212 0.29 15.93 4.93
C SER A 212 1.09 17.04 4.26
N GLU A 213 0.43 18.02 3.64
CA GLU A 213 1.09 19.15 3.00
C GLU A 213 1.84 20.03 4.02
N PHE A 214 1.29 20.25 5.21
CA PHE A 214 1.97 20.94 6.30
C PHE A 214 3.23 20.15 6.73
N TYR A 215 3.15 18.83 6.89
CA TYR A 215 4.29 18.01 7.27
C TYR A 215 5.34 17.89 6.17
N ASN A 216 4.93 17.89 4.90
CA ASN A 216 5.87 17.99 3.77
C ASN A 216 6.61 19.34 3.79
N THR A 217 5.94 20.42 4.15
CA THR A 217 6.56 21.73 4.34
C THR A 217 7.56 21.71 5.50
N VAL A 218 7.18 21.11 6.64
CA VAL A 218 8.07 20.92 7.79
C VAL A 218 9.27 20.02 7.43
N ALA A 219 9.04 18.93 6.71
CA ALA A 219 10.11 18.09 6.20
C ALA A 219 11.02 18.82 5.19
N GLY A 220 10.46 19.74 4.42
CA GLY A 220 11.22 20.64 3.55
C GLY A 220 12.15 21.59 4.34
N ILE A 221 11.69 22.08 5.50
CA ILE A 221 12.46 23.00 6.36
C ILE A 221 13.52 22.23 7.17
N PHE A 222 13.16 21.14 7.84
CA PHE A 222 14.05 20.34 8.69
C PHE A 222 14.80 19.23 7.96
N GLY A 223 14.48 19.02 6.68
CA GLY A 223 15.02 17.98 5.83
C GLY A 223 14.34 16.61 6.05
N ALA A 224 14.29 15.82 4.98
CA ALA A 224 13.79 14.43 5.01
C ALA A 224 14.49 13.55 6.06
N GLY A 225 15.69 13.92 6.47
CA GLY A 225 16.47 13.28 7.52
C GLY A 225 15.80 13.24 8.89
N PHE A 226 14.98 14.24 9.21
CA PHE A 226 14.27 14.32 10.49
C PHE A 226 13.27 13.18 10.66
N MET A 227 12.38 12.96 9.68
CA MET A 227 11.39 11.87 9.74
C MET A 227 12.06 10.49 9.79
N LYS A 228 13.08 10.28 8.95
CA LYS A 228 13.83 9.02 8.91
C LYS A 228 14.56 8.73 10.22
N THR A 229 15.10 9.76 10.87
CA THR A 229 15.78 9.62 12.17
C THR A 229 14.77 9.47 13.30
N GLY A 230 13.68 10.23 13.29
CA GLY A 230 12.57 10.09 14.24
C GLY A 230 12.00 8.67 14.24
N ALA A 231 11.85 8.05 13.09
CA ALA A 231 11.37 6.66 12.97
C ALA A 231 12.27 5.63 13.69
N THR A 232 13.53 5.95 13.99
CA THR A 232 14.45 5.02 14.70
C THR A 232 14.26 5.00 16.21
N LEU A 233 13.47 5.90 16.77
CA LEU A 233 13.22 5.97 18.19
C LEU A 233 12.52 4.70 18.71
N TYR A 234 12.92 4.23 19.89
CA TYR A 234 12.31 3.05 20.52
C TYR A 234 10.78 3.12 20.69
N PRO A 235 10.17 4.27 21.07
CA PRO A 235 8.71 4.38 21.13
C PRO A 235 8.02 4.15 19.79
N CYS A 236 8.66 4.47 18.66
CA CYS A 236 8.12 4.19 17.33
C CYS A 236 8.00 2.69 17.08
N ASP A 237 8.96 1.90 17.55
CA ASP A 237 8.89 0.45 17.49
C ASP A 237 7.72 -0.08 18.35
N VAL A 238 7.61 0.35 19.60
CA VAL A 238 6.53 -0.07 20.51
C VAL A 238 5.14 0.18 19.91
N LYS A 239 4.99 1.26 19.15
CA LYS A 239 3.69 1.67 18.58
C LYS A 239 3.37 1.04 17.23
N THR A 240 4.30 0.32 16.60
CA THR A 240 4.09 -0.28 15.28
C THR A 240 4.28 -1.80 15.25
N ARG A 241 5.06 -2.37 16.19
CA ARG A 241 5.44 -3.78 16.15
C ARG A 241 4.25 -4.75 16.22
N ASP A 242 3.20 -4.42 16.98
CA ASP A 242 2.04 -5.28 17.15
C ASP A 242 1.14 -5.28 15.90
N ALA A 243 1.05 -4.15 15.19
CA ALA A 243 0.40 -4.10 13.89
C ALA A 243 1.17 -4.91 12.84
N TYR A 244 2.49 -4.74 12.78
CA TYR A 244 3.35 -5.52 11.88
C TYR A 244 3.33 -7.03 12.13
N ALA A 245 3.03 -7.46 13.34
CA ALA A 245 2.88 -8.88 13.67
C ALA A 245 1.58 -9.51 13.10
N ASN A 246 0.65 -8.72 12.62
CA ASN A 246 -0.63 -9.14 12.06
C ASN A 246 -0.68 -9.11 10.52
N MET A 247 0.46 -8.98 9.85
CA MET A 247 0.57 -9.01 8.39
C MET A 247 1.77 -9.84 7.95
N ASP A 248 1.78 -10.30 6.71
CA ASP A 248 2.87 -11.15 6.19
C ASP A 248 4.12 -10.32 5.88
N VAL A 249 3.91 -9.13 5.33
CA VAL A 249 4.97 -8.21 4.92
C VAL A 249 4.76 -6.86 5.58
N ALA A 250 5.70 -6.43 6.39
CA ALA A 250 5.67 -5.14 7.05
C ALA A 250 5.98 -4.00 6.05
N GLY A 251 4.97 -3.21 5.71
CA GLY A 251 5.12 -2.06 4.82
C GLY A 251 5.63 -0.83 5.59
N TYR A 252 6.86 -0.41 5.29
CA TYR A 252 7.50 0.72 5.93
C TYR A 252 7.41 1.96 5.06
N ASN A 253 6.61 2.95 5.47
CA ASN A 253 6.65 4.28 4.88
C ASN A 253 7.71 5.12 5.60
N TYR A 254 8.70 5.60 4.84
CA TYR A 254 9.81 6.46 5.29
C TYR A 254 10.69 5.88 6.42
N GLY A 255 10.68 4.56 6.61
CA GLY A 255 11.39 3.85 7.68
C GLY A 255 12.76 3.29 7.32
N ILE A 256 13.42 3.74 6.26
CA ILE A 256 14.62 3.12 5.68
C ILE A 256 15.78 2.93 6.68
N LYS A 257 15.96 3.85 7.64
CA LYS A 257 17.03 3.75 8.64
C LYS A 257 16.79 2.61 9.65
N ARG A 258 15.58 2.02 9.68
CA ARG A 258 15.23 0.91 10.58
C ARG A 258 15.52 -0.47 9.99
N TYR A 259 15.59 -0.62 8.69
CA TYR A 259 15.63 -1.94 8.03
C TYR A 259 16.65 -2.88 8.67
N ARG A 260 17.92 -2.46 8.75
CA ARG A 260 18.99 -3.31 9.32
C ARG A 260 18.80 -3.63 10.80
N HIS A 261 18.29 -2.69 11.58
CA HIS A 261 18.01 -2.90 13.00
C HIS A 261 16.84 -3.86 13.19
N ASP A 262 15.74 -3.63 12.47
CA ASP A 262 14.51 -4.39 12.64
C ASP A 262 14.64 -5.83 12.10
N LEU A 263 15.38 -6.05 11.02
CA LEU A 263 15.71 -7.40 10.54
C LEU A 263 16.52 -8.21 11.57
N LYS A 264 17.37 -7.57 12.35
CA LYS A 264 18.09 -8.24 13.45
C LYS A 264 17.18 -8.52 14.65
N LYS A 265 16.31 -7.56 14.98
CA LYS A 265 15.40 -7.65 16.14
C LYS A 265 14.23 -8.60 15.89
N TYR A 266 13.74 -8.65 14.68
CA TYR A 266 12.60 -9.45 14.23
C TYR A 266 13.00 -10.33 13.04
N PRO A 267 13.76 -11.41 13.27
CA PRO A 267 14.34 -12.20 12.17
C PRO A 267 13.32 -12.89 11.27
N LYS A 268 12.08 -13.01 11.73
CA LYS A 268 10.96 -13.56 10.93
C LYS A 268 10.15 -12.50 10.18
N ARG A 269 10.51 -11.22 10.31
CA ARG A 269 9.77 -10.13 9.67
C ARG A 269 10.26 -9.92 8.25
N MET A 270 9.35 -10.01 7.30
CA MET A 270 9.57 -9.51 5.96
C MET A 270 9.34 -7.99 5.95
N ILE A 271 10.24 -7.23 5.34
CA ILE A 271 10.13 -5.77 5.25
C ILE A 271 10.04 -5.35 3.78
N LEU A 272 9.07 -4.52 3.47
CA LEU A 272 8.93 -3.80 2.21
C LEU A 272 9.01 -2.30 2.48
N GLY A 273 9.87 -1.59 1.75
CA GLY A 273 9.78 -0.14 1.66
C GLY A 273 8.58 0.21 0.79
N SER A 274 7.40 0.28 1.41
CA SER A 274 6.15 0.55 0.70
C SER A 274 6.07 1.98 0.18
N GLU A 275 6.77 2.90 0.85
CA GLU A 275 6.95 4.28 0.41
C GLU A 275 8.26 4.85 0.93
N THR A 276 9.10 5.38 0.02
CA THR A 276 10.42 5.93 0.36
C THR A 276 10.66 7.25 -0.38
N PHE A 277 11.57 8.07 0.12
CA PHE A 277 12.10 9.14 -0.72
C PHE A 277 12.92 8.54 -1.87
N CYS A 278 12.76 9.07 -3.08
CA CYS A 278 13.37 8.51 -4.29
C CYS A 278 14.89 8.26 -4.17
N ALA A 279 15.61 9.19 -3.54
CA ALA A 279 17.07 9.07 -3.34
C ALA A 279 17.46 7.99 -2.31
N ASP A 280 16.54 7.54 -1.46
CA ASP A 280 16.84 6.59 -0.39
C ASP A 280 16.94 5.15 -0.91
N ALA A 281 16.14 4.81 -1.91
CA ALA A 281 16.08 3.47 -2.48
C ALA A 281 17.40 3.06 -3.15
N TYR A 282 18.15 4.03 -3.66
CA TYR A 282 19.40 3.80 -4.40
C TYR A 282 20.41 2.91 -3.67
N GLN A 283 20.54 3.04 -2.35
CA GLN A 283 21.51 2.25 -1.57
C GLN A 283 21.12 0.76 -1.42
N PHE A 284 19.94 0.36 -1.88
CA PHE A 284 19.43 -1.02 -1.84
C PHE A 284 19.18 -1.60 -3.24
N MET A 285 19.42 -0.81 -4.28
CA MET A 285 19.33 -1.23 -5.68
C MET A 285 20.66 -1.78 -6.15
#